data_a5fa11b61d66e65f6934fb837262245d
#
_entry.id   a5fa11b61d66e65f6934fb837262245d
#
_cell.length_a   1.000
_cell.length_b   1.000
_cell.length_c   1.000
_cell.angle_alpha   90.00
_cell.angle_beta   90.00
_cell.angle_gamma   90.00
#
_symmetry.space_group_name_H-M   'P 1'
#
loop_
_entity.id
_entity.type
_entity.pdbx_description
1 polymer ?
#
loop_
_entity_poly.entity_id
_entity_poly.type
_entity_poly.pdbx_seq_one_letter_code
_entity_poly.pdbx_strand_id
1 'polypeptide(L)'
;RKAGLRAKKGIVLGRVRNGFFRNGFLMVGKMEHVLLEAPTGSGKGVGIVIPNLLQWPDSVVVLDIKRENYEITAGFRRKGGQKVVLFNPTDREGRTARYNPLSYINRSDPIEVLVELQKIATMLFVPPEKGEAFWTESARTAFVGIASWIAAKPERPFSFGEIYRTITMPGMKAFFAKEAGDSALSEGCRAALSDFTSSADNTFTGIIQTVT
;
A
#
# COMPACT_ATOMS: atom_id res chain seq x y z
N ARG A 1 16.77 25.89 28.33
CA ARG A 1 16.43 26.72 27.15
C ARG A 1 17.39 26.51 25.97
N LYS A 2 18.70 26.29 26.23
CA LYS A 2 19.73 26.14 25.15
C LYS A 2 19.55 24.90 24.27
N ALA A 3 18.87 23.84 24.73
CA ALA A 3 18.72 22.60 23.96
C ALA A 3 17.44 22.51 23.13
N GLY A 4 16.66 23.58 22.98
CA GLY A 4 15.43 23.57 22.16
C GLY A 4 14.30 22.65 22.63
N LEU A 5 14.41 22.06 23.81
CA LEU A 5 13.50 21.04 24.32
C LEU A 5 12.19 21.56 24.94
N ARG A 6 11.86 22.82 24.75
CA ARG A 6 10.63 23.47 25.26
C ARG A 6 9.85 24.16 24.15
N ALA A 7 9.70 23.47 23.03
CA ALA A 7 8.84 23.94 21.95
C ALA A 7 7.37 23.95 22.40
N LYS A 8 6.57 24.87 21.86
CA LYS A 8 5.12 24.93 22.11
C LYS A 8 4.35 23.90 21.30
N LYS A 9 4.94 23.43 20.20
CA LYS A 9 4.42 22.38 19.32
C LYS A 9 5.58 21.46 18.93
N GLY A 10 5.31 20.19 18.68
CA GLY A 10 6.31 19.24 18.23
C GLY A 10 6.15 17.88 18.89
N ILE A 11 7.20 17.08 18.78
CA ILE A 11 7.22 15.72 19.31
C ILE A 11 7.50 15.75 20.81
N VAL A 12 6.66 15.11 21.60
CA VAL A 12 6.88 14.89 23.04
C VAL A 12 7.94 13.82 23.21
N LEU A 13 9.01 14.16 23.90
CA LEU A 13 10.11 13.26 24.26
C LEU A 13 10.02 12.78 25.71
N GLY A 14 9.20 13.42 26.53
CA GLY A 14 9.06 13.06 27.93
C GLY A 14 8.40 14.13 28.75
N ARG A 15 8.41 13.92 30.07
CA ARG A 15 7.85 14.84 31.05
C ARG A 15 8.93 15.29 32.04
N VAL A 16 9.01 16.57 32.29
CA VAL A 16 9.89 17.12 33.34
C VAL A 16 9.07 17.34 34.60
N ARG A 17 9.56 16.79 35.68
CA ARG A 17 9.08 17.06 37.01
C ARG A 17 9.99 18.14 37.65
N ASN A 18 9.64 19.39 37.51
CA ASN A 18 10.37 20.48 38.15
C ASN A 18 9.62 20.91 39.43
N GLY A 19 10.12 20.47 40.62
CA GLY A 19 9.67 20.96 41.89
C GLY A 19 8.15 21.00 42.09
N PHE A 20 7.67 21.80 43.06
CA PHE A 20 6.29 21.83 43.51
C PHE A 20 5.25 22.37 42.50
N PHE A 21 5.62 23.03 41.40
CA PHE A 21 4.65 23.84 40.64
C PHE A 21 4.61 23.72 39.11
N ARG A 22 5.39 22.91 38.42
CA ARG A 22 5.28 22.80 36.96
C ARG A 22 5.67 21.43 36.38
N ASN A 23 4.65 20.65 36.09
CA ASN A 23 4.77 19.51 35.20
C ASN A 23 4.71 20.02 33.75
N GLY A 24 5.79 19.96 33.01
CA GLY A 24 5.83 20.33 31.60
C GLY A 24 6.30 19.18 30.71
N PHE A 25 5.80 19.14 29.48
CA PHE A 25 6.37 18.22 28.49
C PHE A 25 7.70 18.75 27.94
N LEU A 26 8.65 17.86 27.73
CA LEU A 26 9.79 18.11 26.87
C LEU A 26 9.36 17.86 25.44
N MET A 27 9.40 18.90 24.60
CA MET A 27 8.96 18.84 23.21
C MET A 27 10.04 19.40 22.30
N VAL A 28 10.22 18.77 21.15
CA VAL A 28 11.12 19.23 20.09
C VAL A 28 10.28 19.63 18.88
N GLY A 29 10.44 20.88 18.44
CA GLY A 29 9.61 21.49 17.41
C GLY A 29 10.20 21.51 16.00
N LYS A 30 11.46 21.11 15.83
CA LYS A 30 12.17 21.15 14.54
C LYS A 30 12.95 19.83 14.33
N MET A 31 12.28 18.70 14.48
CA MET A 31 12.89 17.41 14.18
C MET A 31 12.15 16.77 13.02
N GLU A 32 12.92 16.26 12.09
CA GLU A 32 12.40 15.52 10.94
C GLU A 32 12.22 14.03 11.28
N HIS A 33 13.13 13.47 12.10
CA HIS A 33 13.13 12.07 12.49
C HIS A 33 13.45 11.87 13.97
N VAL A 34 12.81 10.85 14.58
CA VAL A 34 13.10 10.43 15.95
C VAL A 34 13.28 8.91 15.96
N LEU A 35 14.43 8.45 16.43
CA LEU A 35 14.67 7.04 16.76
C LEU A 35 14.49 6.86 18.26
N LEU A 36 13.57 5.95 18.64
CA LEU A 36 13.34 5.55 20.03
C LEU A 36 13.72 4.08 20.19
N GLU A 37 14.83 3.83 20.85
CA GLU A 37 15.32 2.50 21.13
C GLU A 37 15.19 2.18 22.63
N ALA A 38 14.53 1.07 22.95
CA ALA A 38 14.37 0.58 24.32
C ALA A 38 13.82 -0.85 24.31
N PRO A 39 14.10 -1.66 25.33
CA PRO A 39 13.61 -3.04 25.44
C PRO A 39 12.10 -3.16 25.42
N THR A 40 11.58 -4.34 25.13
CA THR A 40 10.15 -4.66 25.26
C THR A 40 9.71 -4.45 26.72
N GLY A 41 8.53 -3.88 26.94
CA GLY A 41 8.01 -3.58 28.28
C GLY A 41 8.55 -2.30 28.92
N SER A 42 9.48 -1.57 28.30
CA SER A 42 10.07 -0.32 28.83
C SER A 42 9.13 0.87 28.85
N GLY A 43 7.88 0.73 28.37
CA GLY A 43 6.92 1.83 28.35
C GLY A 43 7.02 2.76 27.14
N LYS A 44 7.70 2.37 26.04
CA LYS A 44 7.78 3.19 24.80
C LYS A 44 6.42 3.65 24.30
N GLY A 45 5.46 2.72 24.24
CA GLY A 45 4.09 3.02 23.79
C GLY A 45 3.41 4.06 24.68
N VAL A 46 3.37 3.78 25.97
CA VAL A 46 2.66 4.62 26.96
C VAL A 46 3.38 5.97 27.19
N GLY A 47 4.72 5.95 27.19
CA GLY A 47 5.53 7.14 27.50
C GLY A 47 5.71 8.11 26.36
N ILE A 48 5.77 7.62 25.11
CA ILE A 48 6.11 8.45 23.95
C ILE A 48 5.06 8.34 22.83
N VAL A 49 4.71 7.12 22.38
CA VAL A 49 3.85 6.95 21.20
C VAL A 49 2.45 7.48 21.45
N ILE A 50 1.78 6.99 22.50
CA ILE A 50 0.40 7.39 22.83
C ILE A 50 0.29 8.90 23.13
N PRO A 51 1.13 9.52 23.95
CA PRO A 51 1.09 10.97 24.16
C PRO A 51 1.26 11.77 22.86
N ASN A 52 2.11 11.34 21.95
CA ASN A 52 2.25 11.99 20.66
C ASN A 52 1.01 11.81 19.79
N LEU A 53 0.42 10.62 19.74
CA LEU A 53 -0.81 10.37 18.98
C LEU A 53 -1.99 11.19 19.51
N LEU A 54 -2.06 11.43 20.81
CA LEU A 54 -3.14 12.22 21.43
C LEU A 54 -2.99 13.72 21.19
N GLN A 55 -1.78 14.24 21.07
CA GLN A 55 -1.55 15.68 20.94
C GLN A 55 -1.19 16.17 19.55
N TRP A 56 -0.79 15.27 18.63
CA TRP A 56 -0.38 15.65 17.28
C TRP A 56 -1.56 16.19 16.47
N PRO A 57 -1.53 17.47 16.03
CA PRO A 57 -2.69 18.10 15.40
C PRO A 57 -2.89 17.69 13.94
N ASP A 58 -1.81 17.30 13.26
CA ASP A 58 -1.82 17.03 11.84
C ASP A 58 -2.04 15.54 11.54
N SER A 59 -2.01 15.18 10.25
CA SER A 59 -2.13 13.80 9.81
C SER A 59 -1.02 12.91 10.34
N VAL A 60 -1.33 11.65 10.59
CA VAL A 60 -0.39 10.64 11.08
C VAL A 60 -0.69 9.28 10.47
N VAL A 61 0.36 8.56 10.14
CA VAL A 61 0.30 7.14 9.74
C VAL A 61 0.98 6.31 10.83
N VAL A 62 0.30 5.28 11.31
CA VAL A 62 0.78 4.44 12.41
C VAL A 62 0.80 2.99 11.99
N LEU A 63 1.96 2.33 12.05
CA LEU A 63 2.05 0.89 11.98
C LEU A 63 1.78 0.31 13.37
N ASP A 64 0.61 -0.31 13.55
CA ASP A 64 0.10 -0.76 14.84
C ASP A 64 -0.27 -2.24 14.81
N ILE A 65 0.73 -3.10 14.88
CA ILE A 65 0.59 -4.56 14.72
C ILE A 65 -0.38 -5.17 15.75
N LYS A 66 -0.42 -4.62 16.98
CA LYS A 66 -1.28 -5.10 18.07
C LYS A 66 -2.60 -4.35 18.22
N ARG A 67 -2.82 -3.30 17.44
CA ARG A 67 -3.97 -2.39 17.56
C ARG A 67 -4.07 -1.61 18.88
N GLU A 68 -3.07 -1.71 19.76
CA GLU A 68 -3.10 -1.03 21.07
C GLU A 68 -3.18 0.49 20.93
N ASN A 69 -2.43 1.08 20.00
CA ASN A 69 -2.45 2.52 19.74
C ASN A 69 -3.81 2.97 19.19
N TYR A 70 -4.39 2.21 18.27
CA TYR A 70 -5.70 2.50 17.70
C TYR A 70 -6.79 2.47 18.78
N GLU A 71 -6.87 1.42 19.59
CA GLU A 71 -7.89 1.27 20.62
C GLU A 71 -7.83 2.41 21.64
N ILE A 72 -6.64 2.88 21.99
CA ILE A 72 -6.46 3.95 22.99
C ILE A 72 -6.72 5.34 22.41
N THR A 73 -6.29 5.62 21.17
CA THR A 73 -6.22 6.99 20.66
C THR A 73 -7.26 7.36 19.61
N ALA A 74 -7.83 6.37 18.90
CA ALA A 74 -8.73 6.62 17.78
C ALA A 74 -10.00 7.37 18.19
N GLY A 75 -10.59 7.04 19.32
CA GLY A 75 -11.79 7.69 19.86
C GLY A 75 -11.55 9.17 20.17
N PHE A 76 -10.41 9.49 20.79
CA PHE A 76 -10.03 10.86 21.09
C PHE A 76 -9.81 11.69 19.81
N ARG A 77 -9.08 11.12 18.84
CA ARG A 77 -8.80 11.81 17.58
C ARG A 77 -10.08 12.08 16.78
N ARG A 78 -11.03 11.13 16.75
CA ARG A 78 -12.35 11.33 16.11
C ARG A 78 -13.14 12.45 16.77
N LYS A 79 -13.16 12.49 18.13
CA LYS A 79 -13.80 13.59 18.87
C LYS A 79 -13.16 14.95 18.58
N GLY A 80 -11.87 14.98 18.26
CA GLY A 80 -11.15 16.16 17.79
C GLY A 80 -11.40 16.52 16.31
N GLY A 81 -12.34 15.85 15.64
CA GLY A 81 -12.69 16.13 14.23
C GLY A 81 -11.79 15.48 13.20
N GLN A 82 -10.86 14.60 13.58
CA GLN A 82 -9.96 13.93 12.65
C GLN A 82 -10.59 12.68 12.05
N LYS A 83 -10.40 12.46 10.77
CA LYS A 83 -10.76 11.22 10.10
C LYS A 83 -9.76 10.11 10.50
N VAL A 84 -10.24 9.08 11.18
CA VAL A 84 -9.41 7.94 11.57
C VAL A 84 -9.77 6.73 10.75
N VAL A 85 -8.80 6.21 10.01
CA VAL A 85 -8.94 5.05 9.12
C VAL A 85 -8.14 3.89 9.72
N LEU A 86 -8.78 2.74 9.91
CA LEU A 86 -8.14 1.49 10.27
C LEU A 86 -8.02 0.62 9.02
N PHE A 87 -6.80 0.28 8.64
CA PHE A 87 -6.53 -0.69 7.58
C PHE A 87 -5.97 -1.97 8.20
N ASN A 88 -6.81 -3.00 8.31
CA ASN A 88 -6.48 -4.32 8.81
C ASN A 88 -7.08 -5.40 7.91
N PRO A 89 -6.43 -5.72 6.79
CA PRO A 89 -6.99 -6.63 5.79
C PRO A 89 -7.20 -8.07 6.29
N THR A 90 -6.58 -8.43 7.42
CA THR A 90 -6.71 -9.76 8.04
C THR A 90 -7.76 -9.81 9.14
N ASP A 91 -8.50 -8.73 9.38
CA ASP A 91 -9.54 -8.71 10.42
C ASP A 91 -10.70 -9.64 10.05
N ARG A 92 -10.92 -10.67 10.88
CA ARG A 92 -11.94 -11.70 10.62
C ARG A 92 -13.38 -11.18 10.68
N GLU A 93 -13.60 -10.08 11.38
CA GLU A 93 -14.91 -9.43 11.50
C GLU A 93 -15.12 -8.35 10.43
N GLY A 94 -14.16 -8.17 9.53
CA GLY A 94 -14.23 -7.19 8.44
C GLY A 94 -14.21 -5.73 8.90
N ARG A 95 -13.76 -5.44 10.12
CA ARG A 95 -13.63 -4.09 10.67
C ARG A 95 -12.38 -3.39 10.14
N THR A 96 -12.36 -3.19 8.84
CA THR A 96 -11.22 -2.58 8.13
C THR A 96 -11.72 -1.66 7.03
N ALA A 97 -10.96 -0.61 6.76
CA ALA A 97 -11.15 0.16 5.55
C ALA A 97 -10.78 -0.68 4.32
N ARG A 98 -11.50 -0.49 3.24
CA ARG A 98 -11.15 -1.08 1.94
C ARG A 98 -10.26 -0.11 1.19
N TYR A 99 -9.21 -0.64 0.58
CA TYR A 99 -8.28 0.11 -0.24
C TYR A 99 -8.09 -0.61 -1.58
N ASN A 100 -8.30 0.11 -2.66
CA ASN A 100 -8.01 -0.37 -4.01
C ASN A 100 -6.91 0.51 -4.61
N PRO A 101 -5.67 0.02 -4.74
CA PRO A 101 -4.56 0.79 -5.31
C PRO A 101 -4.82 1.27 -6.74
N LEU A 102 -5.66 0.55 -7.49
CA LEU A 102 -5.97 0.87 -8.88
C LEU A 102 -6.99 2.02 -9.03
N SER A 103 -7.65 2.43 -7.94
CA SER A 103 -8.71 3.46 -8.00
C SER A 103 -8.22 4.87 -8.34
N TYR A 104 -6.92 5.11 -8.29
CA TYR A 104 -6.31 6.41 -8.64
C TYR A 104 -5.96 6.52 -10.12
N ILE A 105 -5.97 5.42 -10.85
CA ILE A 105 -5.58 5.37 -12.26
C ILE A 105 -6.76 5.85 -13.12
N ASN A 106 -6.52 6.84 -13.95
CA ASN A 106 -7.52 7.31 -14.91
C ASN A 106 -7.67 6.30 -16.06
N ARG A 107 -8.73 5.51 -16.00
CA ARG A 107 -9.02 4.46 -17.00
C ARG A 107 -9.27 4.99 -18.42
N SER A 108 -9.59 6.29 -18.56
CA SER A 108 -9.84 6.91 -19.86
C SER A 108 -8.55 7.30 -20.58
N ASP A 109 -7.40 7.23 -19.92
CA ASP A 109 -6.08 7.47 -20.50
C ASP A 109 -5.26 6.17 -20.57
N PRO A 110 -5.20 5.51 -21.73
CA PRO A 110 -4.45 4.25 -21.87
C PRO A 110 -2.95 4.35 -21.59
N ILE A 111 -2.37 5.54 -21.76
CA ILE A 111 -0.94 5.77 -21.47
C ILE A 111 -0.73 5.82 -19.96
N GLU A 112 -1.55 6.58 -19.25
CA GLU A 112 -1.52 6.62 -17.79
C GLU A 112 -1.75 5.22 -17.19
N VAL A 113 -2.75 4.48 -17.70
CA VAL A 113 -3.02 3.10 -17.29
C VAL A 113 -1.76 2.25 -17.42
N LEU A 114 -1.10 2.27 -18.57
CA LEU A 114 0.09 1.46 -18.83
C LEU A 114 1.24 1.82 -17.89
N VAL A 115 1.53 3.11 -17.73
CA VAL A 115 2.62 3.61 -16.88
C VAL A 115 2.40 3.25 -15.41
N GLU A 116 1.19 3.48 -14.88
CA GLU A 116 0.89 3.20 -13.48
C GLU A 116 0.87 1.70 -13.19
N LEU A 117 0.35 0.88 -14.11
CA LEU A 117 0.40 -0.58 -13.98
C LEU A 117 1.82 -1.14 -14.04
N GLN A 118 2.71 -0.57 -14.86
CA GLN A 118 4.13 -0.95 -14.87
C GLN A 118 4.82 -0.63 -13.54
N LYS A 119 4.53 0.53 -12.93
CA LYS A 119 5.05 0.88 -11.59
C LYS A 119 4.57 -0.13 -10.54
N ILE A 120 3.28 -0.46 -10.56
CA ILE A 120 2.69 -1.43 -9.63
C ILE A 120 3.30 -2.81 -9.86
N ALA A 121 3.43 -3.26 -11.11
CA ALA A 121 4.06 -4.54 -11.46
C ALA A 121 5.49 -4.64 -10.93
N THR A 122 6.27 -3.56 -11.06
CA THR A 122 7.65 -3.50 -10.55
C THR A 122 7.72 -3.64 -9.02
N MET A 123 6.73 -3.11 -8.30
CA MET A 123 6.66 -3.26 -6.85
C MET A 123 6.19 -4.65 -6.40
N LEU A 124 5.29 -5.28 -7.16
CA LEU A 124 4.73 -6.59 -6.83
C LEU A 124 5.68 -7.74 -7.18
N PHE A 125 6.29 -7.66 -8.34
CA PHE A 125 7.15 -8.72 -8.88
C PHE A 125 8.61 -8.28 -8.80
N VAL A 126 9.24 -8.52 -7.66
CA VAL A 126 10.64 -8.19 -7.41
C VAL A 126 11.51 -9.35 -7.89
N PRO A 127 12.49 -9.11 -8.79
CA PRO A 127 13.36 -10.18 -9.24
C PRO A 127 14.19 -10.72 -8.08
N PRO A 128 14.45 -12.04 -8.02
CA PRO A 128 15.29 -12.64 -7.00
C PRO A 128 16.75 -12.17 -7.14
N GLU A 129 17.47 -12.05 -6.03
CA GLU A 129 18.90 -11.65 -6.05
C GLU A 129 19.77 -12.63 -6.86
N LYS A 130 19.39 -13.92 -6.88
CA LYS A 130 20.04 -14.98 -7.66
C LYS A 130 18.96 -15.80 -8.35
N GLY A 131 19.02 -15.89 -9.66
CA GLY A 131 18.05 -16.67 -10.44
C GLY A 131 17.71 -16.00 -11.77
N GLU A 132 16.77 -16.59 -12.48
CA GLU A 132 16.32 -16.07 -13.78
C GLU A 132 15.30 -14.96 -13.60
N ALA A 133 15.64 -13.77 -14.06
CA ALA A 133 14.71 -12.63 -14.08
C ALA A 133 13.51 -12.86 -15.04
N PHE A 134 13.64 -13.84 -15.96
CA PHE A 134 12.64 -14.18 -16.97
C PHE A 134 11.22 -14.33 -16.41
N TRP A 135 11.05 -15.11 -15.33
CA TRP A 135 9.74 -15.35 -14.76
C TRP A 135 9.11 -14.08 -14.18
N THR A 136 9.93 -13.25 -13.57
CA THR A 136 9.48 -11.97 -12.98
C THR A 136 9.08 -10.98 -14.07
N GLU A 137 9.86 -10.84 -15.13
CA GLU A 137 9.55 -9.97 -16.24
C GLU A 137 8.30 -10.43 -17.01
N SER A 138 8.20 -11.74 -17.26
CA SER A 138 7.01 -12.32 -17.89
C SER A 138 5.75 -12.16 -17.04
N ALA A 139 5.87 -12.29 -15.72
CA ALA A 139 4.77 -12.04 -14.79
C ALA A 139 4.33 -10.56 -14.79
N ARG A 140 5.29 -9.62 -14.88
CA ARG A 140 4.99 -8.18 -15.03
C ARG A 140 4.21 -7.92 -16.32
N THR A 141 4.68 -8.48 -17.45
CA THR A 141 4.01 -8.35 -18.75
C THR A 141 2.59 -8.90 -18.72
N ALA A 142 2.40 -10.10 -18.16
CA ALA A 142 1.07 -10.71 -18.04
C ALA A 142 0.14 -9.86 -17.16
N PHE A 143 0.62 -9.40 -15.99
CA PHE A 143 -0.13 -8.52 -15.11
C PHE A 143 -0.55 -7.23 -15.80
N VAL A 144 0.39 -6.55 -16.46
CA VAL A 144 0.13 -5.28 -17.18
C VAL A 144 -0.86 -5.49 -18.31
N GLY A 145 -0.72 -6.55 -19.11
CA GLY A 145 -1.62 -6.86 -20.21
C GLY A 145 -3.05 -7.09 -19.72
N ILE A 146 -3.23 -7.97 -18.75
CA ILE A 146 -4.57 -8.32 -18.20
C ILE A 146 -5.20 -7.13 -17.48
N ALA A 147 -4.43 -6.41 -16.66
CA ALA A 147 -4.94 -5.26 -15.95
C ALA A 147 -5.31 -4.10 -16.89
N SER A 148 -4.53 -3.87 -17.95
CA SER A 148 -4.85 -2.89 -19.01
C SER A 148 -6.12 -3.28 -19.78
N TRP A 149 -6.29 -4.56 -20.07
CA TRP A 149 -7.51 -5.06 -20.67
C TRP A 149 -8.74 -4.83 -19.78
N ILE A 150 -8.65 -5.10 -18.47
CA ILE A 150 -9.72 -4.80 -17.51
C ILE A 150 -9.98 -3.29 -17.44
N ALA A 151 -8.94 -2.47 -17.45
CA ALA A 151 -9.08 -1.02 -17.45
C ALA A 151 -9.86 -0.51 -18.67
N ALA A 152 -9.70 -1.15 -19.84
CA ALA A 152 -10.43 -0.81 -21.06
C ALA A 152 -11.90 -1.26 -21.08
N LYS A 153 -12.37 -2.04 -20.09
CA LYS A 153 -13.75 -2.56 -20.00
C LYS A 153 -14.48 -1.87 -18.84
N PRO A 154 -15.19 -0.74 -19.07
CA PRO A 154 -15.81 0.07 -18.01
C PRO A 154 -16.79 -0.69 -17.11
N GLU A 155 -17.43 -1.72 -17.65
CA GLU A 155 -18.39 -2.59 -16.96
C GLU A 155 -17.73 -3.52 -15.93
N ARG A 156 -16.40 -3.69 -15.99
CA ARG A 156 -15.67 -4.54 -15.03
C ARG A 156 -15.09 -3.72 -13.87
N PRO A 157 -15.12 -4.26 -12.64
CA PRO A 157 -14.43 -3.65 -11.51
C PRO A 157 -12.91 -3.61 -11.76
N PHE A 158 -12.32 -2.43 -11.71
CA PHE A 158 -10.87 -2.30 -11.84
C PHE A 158 -10.21 -2.51 -10.46
N SER A 159 -9.91 -3.75 -10.14
CA SER A 159 -9.39 -4.16 -8.83
C SER A 159 -8.51 -5.41 -8.93
N PHE A 160 -7.63 -5.62 -7.94
CA PHE A 160 -6.82 -6.85 -7.86
C PHE A 160 -7.69 -8.11 -7.81
N GLY A 161 -8.84 -8.07 -7.15
CA GLY A 161 -9.75 -9.21 -7.13
C GLY A 161 -10.29 -9.57 -8.51
N GLU A 162 -10.53 -8.58 -9.38
CA GLU A 162 -10.94 -8.84 -10.76
C GLU A 162 -9.78 -9.34 -11.61
N ILE A 163 -8.57 -8.78 -11.42
CA ILE A 163 -7.37 -9.29 -12.08
C ILE A 163 -7.16 -10.76 -11.72
N TYR A 164 -7.22 -11.11 -10.44
CA TYR A 164 -7.07 -12.50 -9.99
C TYR A 164 -8.13 -13.44 -10.59
N ARG A 165 -9.40 -13.07 -10.59
CA ARG A 165 -10.48 -13.86 -11.20
C ARG A 165 -10.25 -14.05 -12.70
N THR A 166 -9.77 -13.04 -13.37
CA THR A 166 -9.50 -13.08 -14.81
C THR A 166 -8.30 -13.97 -15.14
N ILE A 167 -7.23 -13.90 -14.34
CA ILE A 167 -6.05 -14.75 -14.50
C ILE A 167 -6.36 -16.22 -14.26
N THR A 168 -7.25 -16.51 -13.32
CA THR A 168 -7.59 -17.89 -12.93
C THR A 168 -8.77 -18.48 -13.72
N MET A 169 -9.32 -17.75 -14.70
CA MET A 169 -10.45 -18.27 -15.49
C MET A 169 -10.02 -19.41 -16.44
N PRO A 170 -10.86 -20.43 -16.63
CA PRO A 170 -10.60 -21.48 -17.63
C PRO A 170 -10.45 -20.93 -19.03
N GLY A 171 -9.48 -21.47 -19.80
CA GLY A 171 -9.26 -21.07 -21.19
C GLY A 171 -8.65 -19.67 -21.38
N MET A 172 -8.10 -19.09 -20.35
CA MET A 172 -7.58 -17.72 -20.32
C MET A 172 -6.55 -17.45 -21.44
N LYS A 173 -5.65 -18.39 -21.74
CA LYS A 173 -4.66 -18.24 -22.81
C LYS A 173 -5.30 -18.02 -24.19
N ALA A 174 -6.24 -18.87 -24.57
CA ALA A 174 -6.95 -18.77 -25.84
C ALA A 174 -7.83 -17.50 -25.89
N PHE A 175 -8.43 -17.14 -24.76
CA PHE A 175 -9.22 -15.92 -24.65
C PHE A 175 -8.35 -14.68 -24.93
N PHE A 176 -7.23 -14.51 -24.25
CA PHE A 176 -6.38 -13.34 -24.42
C PHE A 176 -5.59 -13.35 -25.72
N ALA A 177 -5.25 -14.49 -26.28
CA ALA A 177 -4.71 -14.57 -27.64
C ALA A 177 -5.67 -13.99 -28.68
N LYS A 178 -6.99 -14.15 -28.49
CA LYS A 178 -8.02 -13.53 -29.33
C LYS A 178 -8.17 -12.04 -29.03
N GLU A 179 -8.25 -11.66 -27.75
CA GLU A 179 -8.39 -10.25 -27.32
C GLU A 179 -7.20 -9.38 -27.76
N ALA A 180 -6.00 -9.93 -27.89
CA ALA A 180 -4.82 -9.24 -28.42
C ALA A 180 -5.02 -8.70 -29.85
N GLY A 181 -5.97 -9.28 -30.62
CA GLY A 181 -6.37 -8.80 -31.94
C GLY A 181 -7.41 -7.68 -31.94
N ASP A 182 -7.99 -7.33 -30.79
CA ASP A 182 -9.04 -6.30 -30.70
C ASP A 182 -8.44 -4.89 -30.93
N SER A 183 -8.81 -4.25 -32.02
CA SER A 183 -8.36 -2.90 -32.38
C SER A 183 -8.86 -1.80 -31.45
N ALA A 184 -9.88 -2.08 -30.62
CA ALA A 184 -10.38 -1.13 -29.62
C ALA A 184 -9.44 -1.01 -28.41
N LEU A 185 -8.53 -1.97 -28.21
CA LEU A 185 -7.53 -1.90 -27.15
C LEU A 185 -6.34 -1.06 -27.57
N SER A 186 -5.69 -0.41 -26.60
CA SER A 186 -4.44 0.31 -26.86
C SER A 186 -3.33 -0.61 -27.38
N GLU A 187 -2.40 -0.06 -28.14
CA GLU A 187 -1.27 -0.82 -28.69
C GLU A 187 -0.46 -1.50 -27.59
N GLY A 188 -0.16 -0.79 -26.48
CA GLY A 188 0.57 -1.36 -25.35
C GLY A 188 -0.17 -2.52 -24.67
N CYS A 189 -1.50 -2.44 -24.57
CA CYS A 189 -2.32 -3.54 -24.05
C CYS A 189 -2.23 -4.76 -24.97
N ARG A 190 -2.44 -4.58 -26.28
CA ARG A 190 -2.39 -5.66 -27.28
C ARG A 190 -1.01 -6.32 -27.32
N ALA A 191 0.06 -5.53 -27.29
CA ALA A 191 1.43 -6.02 -27.30
C ALA A 191 1.70 -6.89 -26.06
N ALA A 192 1.33 -6.43 -24.85
CA ALA A 192 1.50 -7.19 -23.61
C ALA A 192 0.68 -8.48 -23.61
N LEU A 193 -0.56 -8.46 -24.10
CA LEU A 193 -1.40 -9.66 -24.23
C LEU A 193 -0.81 -10.68 -25.22
N SER A 194 -0.33 -10.21 -26.37
CA SER A 194 0.30 -11.04 -27.38
C SER A 194 1.59 -11.69 -26.88
N ASP A 195 2.42 -10.93 -26.17
CA ASP A 195 3.71 -11.40 -25.67
C ASP A 195 3.53 -12.57 -24.70
N PHE A 196 2.75 -12.41 -23.63
CA PHE A 196 2.61 -13.48 -22.64
C PHE A 196 1.80 -14.70 -23.17
N THR A 197 0.85 -14.51 -24.10
CA THR A 197 0.07 -15.62 -24.68
C THR A 197 0.81 -16.39 -25.75
N SER A 198 1.86 -15.83 -26.37
CA SER A 198 2.71 -16.51 -27.35
C SER A 198 3.61 -17.60 -26.75
N SER A 199 3.80 -17.59 -25.44
CA SER A 199 4.64 -18.56 -24.74
C SER A 199 4.14 -19.99 -24.89
N ALA A 200 5.07 -20.99 -24.89
CA ALA A 200 4.71 -22.40 -24.83
C ALA A 200 3.89 -22.72 -23.56
N ASP A 201 3.04 -23.73 -23.61
CA ASP A 201 2.07 -24.02 -22.52
C ASP A 201 2.70 -24.23 -21.14
N ASN A 202 3.85 -24.90 -21.08
CA ASN A 202 4.59 -25.07 -19.82
C ASN A 202 5.12 -23.73 -19.27
N THR A 203 5.66 -22.89 -20.17
CA THR A 203 6.14 -21.55 -19.82
C THR A 203 4.99 -20.67 -19.39
N PHE A 204 3.87 -20.69 -20.11
CA PHE A 204 2.66 -19.95 -19.77
C PHE A 204 2.15 -20.33 -18.38
N THR A 205 2.10 -21.63 -18.05
CA THR A 205 1.69 -22.11 -16.72
C THR A 205 2.62 -21.55 -15.62
N GLY A 206 3.94 -21.58 -15.84
CA GLY A 206 4.91 -21.00 -14.91
C GLY A 206 4.74 -19.48 -14.71
N ILE A 207 4.47 -18.74 -15.80
CA ILE A 207 4.16 -17.29 -15.72
C ILE A 207 2.93 -17.05 -14.83
N ILE A 208 1.85 -17.79 -15.07
CA ILE A 208 0.62 -17.63 -14.30
C ILE A 208 0.82 -17.98 -12.82
N GLN A 209 1.57 -19.03 -12.50
CA GLN A 209 1.93 -19.35 -11.11
C GLN A 209 2.75 -18.25 -10.43
N THR A 210 3.50 -17.47 -11.18
CA THR A 210 4.27 -16.35 -10.63
C THR A 210 3.38 -15.13 -10.39
N VAL A 211 2.29 -14.96 -11.15
CA VAL A 211 1.36 -13.81 -11.03
C VAL A 211 0.32 -14.05 -9.95
N THR A 212 -0.02 -15.31 -9.64
CA THR A 212 -1.06 -15.69 -8.66
C THR A 212 -0.48 -15.96 -7.27
#